data_ede0464848e6d7699a3b314c59fcc9f5
#
_entry.id   ede0464848e6d7699a3b314c59fcc9f5
#
_cell.length_a   1.000
_cell.length_b   1.000
_cell.length_c   1.000
_cell.angle_alpha   90.00
_cell.angle_beta   90.00
_cell.angle_gamma   90.00
#
_symmetry.space_group_name_H-M   'P 1'
#
loop_
_entity.id
_entity.type
_entity.pdbx_description
1 polymer ?
#
loop_
_entity_poly.entity_id
_entity_poly.type
_entity_poly.pdbx_seq_one_letter_code
_entity_poly.pdbx_strand_id
1 'polypeptide(L)'
;MINPFFKNTGPFNIEKLLDKSGIENKENFKKDKIYNVSDLMTATNKDLTFFHSKNYSELASKTKASYCVTLDNLAQFLPSSCKKIIVKNVLLTMAKITKEFYPNSIVD
;
A
#
# COMPACT_ATOMS: atom_id res chain seq x y z
N MET A 1 12.86 12.11 12.41
CA MET A 1 12.77 11.68 13.81
C MET A 1 11.85 10.46 13.92
N ILE A 2 12.34 9.41 14.52
CA ILE A 2 11.57 8.18 14.67
C ILE A 2 10.74 8.28 15.93
N ASN A 3 9.40 8.29 15.77
CA ASN A 3 8.50 8.23 16.91
C ASN A 3 8.46 6.79 17.44
N PRO A 4 8.79 6.54 18.72
CA PRO A 4 8.82 5.18 19.25
C PRO A 4 7.46 4.48 19.21
N PHE A 5 6.37 5.22 19.13
CA PHE A 5 5.02 4.65 19.01
C PHE A 5 4.71 4.19 17.58
N PHE A 6 5.52 4.57 16.61
CA PHE A 6 5.33 4.24 15.20
C PHE A 6 6.51 3.46 14.65
N LYS A 7 7.02 2.55 15.44
CA LYS A 7 8.14 1.72 15.01
C LYS A 7 7.70 0.77 13.89
N ASN A 8 8.35 0.87 12.74
CA ASN A 8 8.12 0.01 11.60
C ASN A 8 8.65 -1.39 11.89
N THR A 9 7.78 -2.40 11.83
CA THR A 9 8.17 -3.78 12.06
C THR A 9 8.49 -4.55 10.78
N GLY A 10 8.38 -3.89 9.61
CA GLY A 10 8.74 -4.50 8.33
C GLY A 10 10.25 -4.69 8.15
N PRO A 11 10.71 -5.12 6.97
CA PRO A 11 9.90 -5.31 5.76
C PRO A 11 9.05 -6.59 5.78
N PHE A 12 8.03 -6.61 4.92
CA PHE A 12 7.16 -7.78 4.77
C PHE A 12 7.17 -8.27 3.34
N ASN A 13 7.09 -9.57 3.16
CA ASN A 13 6.80 -10.16 1.85
C ASN A 13 5.38 -9.75 1.45
N ILE A 14 5.20 -9.31 0.21
CA ILE A 14 3.89 -8.77 -0.23
C ILE A 14 2.77 -9.82 -0.11
N GLU A 15 3.02 -11.06 -0.44
CA GLU A 15 2.00 -12.10 -0.33
C GLU A 15 1.56 -12.30 1.12
N LYS A 16 2.51 -12.36 2.04
CA LYS A 16 2.20 -12.52 3.47
C LYS A 16 1.45 -11.32 4.01
N LEU A 17 1.83 -10.12 3.57
CA LEU A 17 1.17 -8.90 4.00
C LEU A 17 -0.30 -8.89 3.56
N LEU A 18 -0.56 -9.28 2.32
CA LEU A 18 -1.92 -9.34 1.80
C LEU A 18 -2.73 -10.42 2.50
N ASP A 19 -2.16 -11.58 2.77
CA ASP A 19 -2.83 -12.65 3.50
C ASP A 19 -3.23 -12.20 4.91
N LYS A 20 -2.31 -11.58 5.64
CA LYS A 20 -2.58 -11.08 6.99
C LYS A 20 -3.64 -10.00 7.00
N SER A 21 -3.74 -9.23 5.94
CA SER A 21 -4.71 -8.15 5.80
C SER A 21 -6.05 -8.62 5.25
N GLY A 22 -6.20 -9.93 5.02
CA GLY A 22 -7.44 -10.52 4.54
C GLY A 22 -7.74 -10.22 3.08
N ILE A 23 -6.72 -9.92 2.29
CA ILE A 23 -6.88 -9.60 0.88
C ILE A 23 -6.63 -10.86 0.06
N GLU A 24 -7.63 -11.28 -0.70
CA GLU A 24 -7.46 -12.34 -1.68
C GLU A 24 -6.80 -11.74 -2.91
N ASN A 25 -5.58 -12.17 -3.18
CA ASN A 25 -4.89 -11.73 -4.36
C ASN A 25 -4.58 -12.93 -5.24
N LYS A 26 -5.12 -12.94 -6.44
CA LYS A 26 -4.92 -14.01 -7.40
C LYS A 26 -3.70 -13.79 -8.27
N GLU A 27 -3.08 -12.62 -8.18
CA GLU A 27 -1.86 -12.35 -8.93
C GLU A 27 -0.66 -12.84 -8.15
N ASN A 28 0.28 -13.42 -8.86
CA ASN A 28 1.50 -13.94 -8.27
C ASN A 28 2.53 -12.80 -8.17
N PHE A 29 2.56 -12.13 -7.03
CA PHE A 29 3.50 -11.02 -6.78
C PHE A 29 4.90 -11.49 -6.40
N LYS A 30 5.17 -12.77 -6.50
CA LYS A 30 6.47 -13.37 -6.22
C LYS A 30 7.02 -12.95 -4.85
N LYS A 31 8.34 -12.78 -4.76
CA LYS A 31 9.05 -12.60 -3.49
C LYS A 31 9.36 -11.15 -3.17
N ASP A 32 8.61 -10.21 -3.72
CA ASP A 32 8.85 -8.80 -3.47
C ASP A 32 8.61 -8.45 -2.00
N LYS A 33 9.47 -7.61 -1.47
CA LYS A 33 9.34 -7.12 -0.10
C LYS A 33 8.88 -5.67 -0.11
N ILE A 34 7.99 -5.36 0.81
CA ILE A 34 7.52 -3.99 1.05
C ILE A 34 8.14 -3.50 2.34
N TYR A 35 8.83 -2.38 2.28
CA TYR A 35 9.55 -1.83 3.41
C TYR A 35 8.74 -0.83 4.21
N ASN A 36 7.78 -0.14 3.58
CA ASN A 36 6.95 0.81 4.28
C ASN A 36 5.67 1.10 3.48
N VAL A 37 4.74 1.78 4.13
CA VAL A 37 3.56 2.36 3.49
C VAL A 37 3.76 3.87 3.46
N SER A 38 3.46 4.48 2.32
CA SER A 38 3.69 5.91 2.12
C SER A 38 2.58 6.48 1.24
N ASP A 39 2.43 7.81 1.25
CA ASP A 39 1.47 8.45 0.37
C ASP A 39 1.96 8.44 -1.08
N LEU A 40 1.09 8.84 -2.00
CA LEU A 40 1.38 8.80 -3.43
C LEU A 40 2.59 9.63 -3.83
N MET A 41 2.83 10.74 -3.13
CA MET A 41 3.88 11.69 -3.47
C MET A 41 5.24 11.27 -2.94
N THR A 42 5.29 10.69 -1.73
CA THR A 42 6.55 10.37 -1.05
C THR A 42 6.99 8.92 -1.23
N ALA A 43 6.12 8.07 -1.75
CA ALA A 43 6.42 6.65 -1.92
C ALA A 43 7.62 6.43 -2.85
N THR A 44 8.45 5.46 -2.49
CA THR A 44 9.58 5.01 -3.30
C THR A 44 9.27 3.65 -3.90
N ASN A 45 10.21 3.12 -4.68
CA ASN A 45 10.05 1.79 -5.28
C ASN A 45 10.08 0.64 -4.27
N LYS A 46 10.31 0.94 -2.99
CA LYS A 46 10.28 -0.04 -1.90
C LYS A 46 8.98 0.03 -1.10
N ASP A 47 8.07 0.91 -1.48
CA ASP A 47 6.89 1.21 -0.70
C ASP A 47 5.61 0.75 -1.37
N LEU A 48 4.59 0.56 -0.54
CA LEU A 48 3.22 0.39 -0.95
C LEU A 48 2.47 1.69 -0.67
N THR A 49 1.61 2.09 -1.58
CA THR A 49 0.80 3.29 -1.42
C THR A 49 -0.68 2.96 -1.61
N PHE A 50 -1.53 3.97 -1.46
CA PHE A 50 -2.98 3.84 -1.55
C PHE A 50 -3.56 4.95 -2.42
N PHE A 51 -4.56 4.59 -3.22
CA PHE A 51 -5.21 5.54 -4.11
C PHE A 51 -6.71 5.28 -4.08
N HIS A 52 -7.47 6.16 -3.43
CA HIS A 52 -8.89 5.93 -3.15
C HIS A 52 -9.83 6.98 -3.77
N SER A 53 -9.30 8.00 -4.41
CA SER A 53 -10.13 9.07 -4.96
C SER A 53 -9.56 9.61 -6.27
N LYS A 54 -10.42 9.81 -7.25
CA LYS A 54 -10.06 10.39 -8.53
C LYS A 54 -9.43 11.78 -8.39
N ASN A 55 -9.72 12.49 -7.29
CA ASN A 55 -9.12 13.78 -7.00
C ASN A 55 -7.60 13.72 -6.93
N TYR A 56 -7.02 12.56 -6.66
CA TYR A 56 -5.58 12.37 -6.55
C TYR A 56 -5.00 11.67 -7.79
N SER A 57 -5.74 11.62 -8.89
CA SER A 57 -5.30 10.89 -10.09
C SER A 57 -3.99 11.43 -10.67
N GLU A 58 -3.76 12.74 -10.58
CA GLU A 58 -2.51 13.32 -11.06
C GLU A 58 -1.31 12.85 -10.23
N LEU A 59 -1.46 12.85 -8.90
CA LEU A 59 -0.42 12.32 -8.02
C LEU A 59 -0.21 10.82 -8.25
N ALA A 60 -1.30 10.08 -8.44
CA ALA A 60 -1.24 8.65 -8.71
C ALA A 60 -0.45 8.35 -9.99
N SER A 61 -0.63 9.16 -11.02
CA SER A 61 0.07 8.96 -12.29
C SER A 61 1.57 9.17 -12.19
N LYS A 62 2.03 9.85 -11.15
CA LYS A 62 3.44 10.18 -10.95
C LYS A 62 4.09 9.38 -9.81
N THR A 63 3.35 8.52 -9.13
CA THR A 63 3.89 7.80 -7.98
C THR A 63 5.02 6.86 -8.39
N LYS A 64 5.99 6.73 -7.50
CA LYS A 64 7.14 5.82 -7.66
C LYS A 64 6.96 4.52 -6.89
N ALA A 65 5.80 4.33 -6.24
CA ALA A 65 5.52 3.13 -5.46
C ALA A 65 5.54 1.88 -6.34
N SER A 66 6.01 0.77 -5.79
CA SER A 66 5.97 -0.52 -6.47
C SER A 66 4.58 -1.12 -6.50
N TYR A 67 3.78 -0.85 -5.47
CA TYR A 67 2.45 -1.39 -5.29
C TYR A 67 1.50 -0.32 -4.83
N CYS A 68 0.27 -0.39 -5.31
CA CYS A 68 -0.77 0.53 -4.88
C CYS A 68 -2.09 -0.21 -4.66
N VAL A 69 -2.65 -0.04 -3.47
CA VAL A 69 -3.99 -0.53 -3.15
C VAL A 69 -4.98 0.48 -3.69
N THR A 70 -5.90 0.05 -4.55
CA THR A 70 -6.83 0.94 -5.21
C THR A 70 -8.13 0.23 -5.58
N LEU A 71 -9.06 0.98 -6.14
CA LEU A 71 -10.30 0.47 -6.69
C LEU A 71 -10.10 0.10 -8.17
N ASP A 72 -10.92 -0.82 -8.66
CA ASP A 72 -10.85 -1.27 -10.06
C ASP A 72 -10.95 -0.11 -11.05
N ASN A 73 -11.89 0.81 -10.82
CA ASN A 73 -12.12 1.95 -11.72
C ASN A 73 -11.03 3.03 -11.62
N LEU A 74 -10.17 2.98 -10.62
CA LEU A 74 -9.09 3.94 -10.44
C LEU A 74 -7.73 3.42 -10.92
N ALA A 75 -7.60 2.13 -11.12
CA ALA A 75 -6.33 1.50 -11.46
C ALA A 75 -5.70 2.06 -12.74
N GLN A 76 -6.52 2.52 -13.67
CA GLN A 76 -6.06 3.05 -14.96
C GLN A 76 -5.19 4.31 -14.83
N PHE A 77 -5.31 5.04 -13.71
CA PHE A 77 -4.54 6.27 -13.52
C PHE A 77 -3.12 6.03 -13.01
N LEU A 78 -2.83 4.80 -12.58
CA LEU A 78 -1.52 4.46 -12.03
C LEU A 78 -0.54 4.11 -13.15
N PRO A 79 0.77 4.38 -12.95
CA PRO A 79 1.77 4.03 -13.96
C PRO A 79 1.91 2.52 -14.11
N SER A 80 2.38 2.09 -15.28
CA SER A 80 2.57 0.66 -15.55
C SER A 80 3.60 0.00 -14.63
N SER A 81 4.52 0.79 -14.10
CA SER A 81 5.55 0.30 -13.16
C SER A 81 4.98 0.00 -11.78
N CYS A 82 3.79 0.49 -11.47
CA CYS A 82 3.14 0.26 -10.19
C CYS A 82 2.16 -0.90 -10.32
N LYS A 83 2.34 -1.93 -9.51
CA LYS A 83 1.42 -3.07 -9.50
C LYS A 83 0.18 -2.71 -8.68
N LYS A 84 -0.99 -3.06 -9.21
CA LYS A 84 -2.28 -2.66 -8.62
C LYS A 84 -2.83 -3.81 -7.79
N ILE A 85 -3.21 -3.48 -6.56
CA ILE A 85 -3.90 -4.40 -5.65
C ILE A 85 -5.33 -3.90 -5.57
N ILE A 86 -6.24 -4.59 -6.25
CA ILE A 86 -7.62 -4.14 -6.39
C ILE A 86 -8.43 -4.63 -5.20
N VAL A 87 -9.07 -3.70 -4.51
CA VAL A 87 -9.91 -3.98 -3.34
C VAL A 87 -11.23 -3.22 -3.46
N LYS A 88 -12.19 -3.57 -2.63
CA LYS A 88 -13.50 -2.90 -2.60
C LYS A 88 -13.50 -1.68 -1.68
N ASN A 89 -12.68 -1.71 -0.63
CA ASN A 89 -12.61 -0.63 0.35
C ASN A 89 -11.14 -0.33 0.64
N VAL A 90 -10.65 0.73 0.01
CA VAL A 90 -9.23 1.10 0.12
C VAL A 90 -8.88 1.56 1.52
N LEU A 91 -9.75 2.36 2.16
CA LEU A 91 -9.45 2.91 3.49
C LEU A 91 -9.39 1.81 4.55
N LEU A 92 -10.29 0.83 4.49
CA LEU A 92 -10.26 -0.31 5.40
C LEU A 92 -9.00 -1.14 5.19
N THR A 93 -8.65 -1.41 3.94
CA THR A 93 -7.44 -2.16 3.59
C THR A 93 -6.20 -1.41 4.06
N MET A 94 -6.17 -0.09 3.86
CA MET A 94 -5.08 0.77 4.31
C MET A 94 -4.87 0.63 5.82
N ALA A 95 -5.96 0.68 6.59
CA ALA A 95 -5.89 0.55 8.04
C ALA A 95 -5.30 -0.80 8.46
N LYS A 96 -5.72 -1.88 7.82
CA LYS A 96 -5.22 -3.22 8.11
C LYS A 96 -3.74 -3.37 7.79
N ILE A 97 -3.31 -2.90 6.63
CA ILE A 97 -1.92 -2.98 6.20
C ILE A 97 -1.03 -2.11 7.07
N THR A 98 -1.46 -0.88 7.35
CA THR A 98 -0.69 0.04 8.20
C THR A 98 -0.49 -0.55 9.59
N LYS A 99 -1.49 -1.23 10.13
CA LYS A 99 -1.39 -1.87 11.43
C LYS A 99 -0.33 -2.97 11.46
N GLU A 100 -0.10 -3.66 10.34
CA GLU A 100 0.96 -4.66 10.27
C GLU A 100 2.35 -4.03 10.38
N PHE A 101 2.56 -2.88 9.74
CA PHE A 101 3.83 -2.16 9.82
C PHE A 101 4.01 -1.44 11.16
N TYR A 102 2.93 -0.96 11.74
CA TYR A 102 2.96 -0.14 12.96
C TYR A 102 1.94 -0.67 13.97
N PRO A 103 2.15 -1.89 14.51
CA PRO A 103 1.14 -2.53 15.36
C PRO A 103 0.90 -1.77 16.68
N ASN A 104 1.85 -0.95 17.10
CA ASN A 104 1.72 -0.16 18.33
C ASN A 104 1.20 1.26 18.07
N SER A 105 0.88 1.59 16.83
CA SER A 105 0.29 2.89 16.56
C SER A 105 -1.13 2.94 17.10
N ILE A 106 -1.45 4.03 17.78
CA ILE A 106 -2.80 4.24 18.30
C ILE A 106 -3.60 4.86 17.16
N VAL A 107 -4.54 4.08 16.66
CA VAL A 107 -5.48 4.56 15.65
C VAL A 107 -6.84 4.59 16.32
N ASP A 108 -7.26 5.74 16.68
CA ASP A 108 -8.61 5.94 17.21
C ASP A 108 -9.54 6.30 16.08
#